data_2f5d34b7afc750cd0346e34d00399444
#
_entry.id   2f5d34b7afc750cd0346e34d00399444
#
_cell.length_a   1.000
_cell.length_b   1.000
_cell.length_c   1.000
_cell.angle_alpha   90.00
_cell.angle_beta   90.00
_cell.angle_gamma   90.00
#
_symmetry.space_group_name_H-M   'P 1'
#
loop_
_entity.id
_entity.type
_entity.pdbx_description
1 polymer ?
#
loop_
_entity_poly.entity_id
_entity_poly.type
_entity_poly.pdbx_seq_one_letter_code
_entity_poly.pdbx_strand_id
1 'polypeptide(L)'
;IKEKNADLTLFLGDIFQRGHAEIDCLELLKDSEIICIKGNCELYAAYGVDIDPDVEYLRDYYDGIRAKLTEEQMRFVKEMPLLYETEWYGHKMRFSHFLFSNVDSPYPFLQLSSLKNGVFDRACESEEVMKYELVVIGHSHQNFVKGNVVSVSASGLEGASFLLIEVDENGIRFEHISIPPVSCCTFPSIPMM
;
A
#
# COMPACT_ATOMS: atom_id res chain seq x y z
N ILE A 1 -2.31 -12.88 -10.46
CA ILE A 1 -0.88 -12.47 -10.46
C ILE A 1 0.00 -13.63 -10.93
N LYS A 2 -0.07 -14.83 -10.34
CA LYS A 2 0.75 -15.99 -10.75
C LYS A 2 0.67 -16.32 -12.26
N GLU A 3 -0.50 -16.13 -12.86
CA GLU A 3 -0.71 -16.36 -14.31
C GLU A 3 0.02 -15.34 -15.22
N LYS A 4 0.48 -14.22 -14.66
CA LYS A 4 1.20 -13.16 -15.40
C LYS A 4 2.70 -13.39 -15.47
N ASN A 5 3.24 -14.39 -14.74
CA ASN A 5 4.68 -14.69 -14.67
C ASN A 5 5.53 -13.44 -14.42
N ALA A 6 5.12 -12.61 -13.46
CA ALA A 6 5.87 -11.41 -13.09
C ALA A 6 7.21 -11.78 -12.45
N ASP A 7 8.30 -11.12 -12.87
CA ASP A 7 9.64 -11.28 -12.30
C ASP A 7 9.72 -10.74 -10.87
N LEU A 8 8.87 -9.77 -10.53
CA LEU A 8 8.77 -9.17 -9.21
C LEU A 8 7.31 -8.87 -8.89
N THR A 9 6.93 -9.14 -7.65
CA THR A 9 5.62 -8.75 -7.11
C THR A 9 5.81 -7.90 -5.86
N LEU A 10 5.10 -6.78 -5.79
CA LEU A 10 5.08 -5.90 -4.63
C LEU A 10 3.68 -5.81 -4.03
N PHE A 11 3.60 -5.84 -2.72
CA PHE A 11 2.43 -5.49 -1.94
C PHE A 11 2.63 -4.11 -1.33
N LEU A 12 1.72 -3.18 -1.61
CA LEU A 12 1.88 -1.76 -1.26
C LEU A 12 1.36 -1.39 0.12
N GLY A 13 1.08 -2.37 0.99
CA GLY A 13 0.63 -2.11 2.36
C GLY A 13 -0.88 -2.15 2.57
N ASP A 14 -1.29 -1.94 3.82
CA ASP A 14 -2.66 -1.93 4.31
C ASP A 14 -3.35 -3.31 4.26
N ILE A 15 -2.71 -4.31 4.88
CA ILE A 15 -3.29 -5.65 5.02
C ILE A 15 -4.41 -5.70 6.06
N PHE A 16 -4.36 -4.84 7.09
CA PHE A 16 -5.32 -4.79 8.18
C PHE A 16 -6.48 -3.84 7.87
N GLN A 17 -7.60 -3.95 8.60
CA GLN A 17 -8.75 -3.06 8.61
C GLN A 17 -9.90 -3.37 7.62
N ARG A 18 -9.68 -4.18 6.57
CA ARG A 18 -10.72 -4.33 5.53
C ARG A 18 -11.19 -5.76 5.27
N GLY A 19 -11.05 -6.64 6.24
CA GLY A 19 -11.44 -8.03 6.06
C GLY A 19 -11.62 -8.76 7.38
N HIS A 20 -11.75 -10.08 7.28
CA HIS A 20 -11.81 -10.98 8.44
C HIS A 20 -10.68 -12.02 8.40
N ALA A 21 -9.82 -11.96 7.37
CA ALA A 21 -8.75 -12.91 7.12
C ALA A 21 -7.36 -12.22 7.10
N GLU A 22 -7.22 -11.12 7.84
CA GLU A 22 -6.01 -10.31 7.85
C GLU A 22 -4.78 -11.12 8.27
N ILE A 23 -4.96 -11.99 9.28
CA ILE A 23 -3.87 -12.83 9.78
C ILE A 23 -3.47 -13.90 8.76
N ASP A 24 -4.45 -14.51 8.09
CA ASP A 24 -4.20 -15.52 7.05
C ASP A 24 -3.52 -14.86 5.83
N CYS A 25 -3.93 -13.63 5.47
CA CYS A 25 -3.28 -12.85 4.42
C CYS A 25 -1.84 -12.48 4.79
N LEU A 26 -1.60 -12.11 6.05
CA LEU A 26 -0.25 -11.81 6.55
C LEU A 26 0.67 -13.04 6.45
N GLU A 27 0.17 -14.23 6.80
CA GLU A 27 0.93 -15.48 6.65
C GLU A 27 1.25 -15.78 5.20
N LEU A 28 0.28 -15.62 4.29
CA LEU A 28 0.52 -15.79 2.85
C LEU A 28 1.59 -14.85 2.32
N LEU A 29 1.61 -13.60 2.77
CA LEU A 29 2.63 -12.63 2.37
C LEU A 29 3.99 -12.99 2.96
N LYS A 30 4.04 -13.35 4.24
CA LYS A 30 5.27 -13.73 4.94
C LYS A 30 5.95 -14.94 4.29
N ASP A 31 5.15 -15.93 3.86
CA ASP A 31 5.63 -17.16 3.25
C ASP A 31 5.84 -17.05 1.71
N SER A 32 5.69 -15.86 1.16
CA SER A 32 5.85 -15.59 -0.28
C SER A 32 7.16 -14.88 -0.59
N GLU A 33 7.50 -14.83 -1.89
CA GLU A 33 8.60 -14.00 -2.42
C GLU A 33 8.16 -12.56 -2.75
N ILE A 34 6.99 -12.13 -2.21
CA ILE A 34 6.45 -10.79 -2.45
C ILE A 34 7.19 -9.78 -1.57
N ILE A 35 7.67 -8.71 -2.18
CA ILE A 35 8.21 -7.57 -1.42
C ILE A 35 7.03 -6.79 -0.81
N CYS A 36 6.95 -6.77 0.51
CA CYS A 36 5.88 -6.10 1.24
C CYS A 36 6.34 -4.73 1.71
N ILE A 37 5.60 -3.69 1.34
CA ILE A 37 5.79 -2.31 1.78
C ILE A 37 4.79 -2.02 2.89
N LYS A 38 5.22 -1.29 3.90
CA LYS A 38 4.42 -0.93 5.08
C LYS A 38 3.47 0.22 4.74
N GLY A 39 2.16 0.02 5.00
CA GLY A 39 1.15 1.08 4.99
C GLY A 39 0.87 1.63 6.39
N ASN A 40 -0.14 2.51 6.52
CA ASN A 40 -0.55 3.03 7.83
C ASN A 40 -1.15 1.93 8.71
N CYS A 41 -1.85 0.98 8.15
CA CYS A 41 -2.41 -0.13 8.92
C CYS A 41 -1.32 -0.98 9.60
N GLU A 42 -0.21 -1.25 8.92
CA GLU A 42 0.95 -1.92 9.50
C GLU A 42 1.63 -1.05 10.57
N LEU A 43 1.70 0.26 10.37
CA LEU A 43 2.25 1.19 11.37
C LEU A 43 1.40 1.18 12.64
N TYR A 44 0.07 1.25 12.52
CA TYR A 44 -0.84 1.20 13.67
C TYR A 44 -0.77 -0.16 14.39
N ALA A 45 -0.68 -1.25 13.66
CA ALA A 45 -0.50 -2.58 14.24
C ALA A 45 0.85 -2.71 14.97
N ALA A 46 1.93 -2.16 14.42
CA ALA A 46 3.27 -2.27 14.98
C ALA A 46 3.52 -1.34 16.17
N TYR A 47 3.02 -0.10 16.12
CA TYR A 47 3.41 0.98 17.03
C TYR A 47 2.24 1.61 17.80
N GLY A 48 0.99 1.25 17.46
CA GLY A 48 -0.23 1.82 18.04
C GLY A 48 -0.74 3.04 17.27
N VAL A 49 -1.97 3.43 17.56
CA VAL A 49 -2.64 4.58 16.93
C VAL A 49 -2.22 5.93 17.52
N ASP A 50 -1.48 5.97 18.64
CA ASP A 50 -0.95 7.20 19.25
C ASP A 50 -0.07 8.02 18.29
N ILE A 51 0.44 7.36 17.26
CA ILE A 51 1.23 7.98 16.20
C ILE A 51 0.37 8.87 15.27
N ASP A 52 -0.95 8.75 15.30
CA ASP A 52 -1.87 9.51 14.46
C ASP A 52 -3.15 9.83 15.25
N PRO A 53 -3.28 11.03 15.82
CA PRO A 53 -4.45 11.40 16.62
C PRO A 53 -5.78 11.34 15.86
N ASP A 54 -5.78 11.45 14.54
CA ASP A 54 -7.01 11.45 13.74
C ASP A 54 -7.64 10.05 13.65
N VAL A 55 -6.91 9.00 14.04
CA VAL A 55 -7.38 7.61 14.03
C VAL A 55 -7.52 6.99 15.42
N GLU A 56 -7.57 7.79 16.46
CA GLU A 56 -7.76 7.33 17.86
C GLU A 56 -8.95 6.39 18.01
N TYR A 57 -10.02 6.59 17.23
CA TYR A 57 -11.21 5.75 17.23
C TYR A 57 -10.95 4.29 16.77
N LEU A 58 -9.79 4.01 16.20
CA LEU A 58 -9.37 2.66 15.78
C LEU A 58 -8.52 1.93 16.84
N ARG A 59 -8.30 2.52 18.00
CA ARG A 59 -7.45 1.96 19.08
C ARG A 59 -7.82 0.53 19.42
N ASP A 60 -9.07 0.29 19.79
CA ASP A 60 -9.54 -1.03 20.21
C ASP A 60 -9.35 -2.10 19.10
N TYR A 61 -9.55 -1.67 17.83
CA TYR A 61 -9.36 -2.54 16.69
C TYR A 61 -7.87 -2.96 16.55
N TYR A 62 -6.94 -1.98 16.56
CA TYR A 62 -5.52 -2.30 16.40
C TYR A 62 -4.91 -2.98 17.61
N ASP A 63 -5.39 -2.70 18.81
CA ASP A 63 -5.02 -3.43 20.01
C ASP A 63 -5.47 -4.90 19.92
N GLY A 64 -6.68 -5.13 19.38
CA GLY A 64 -7.19 -6.47 19.07
C GLY A 64 -6.38 -7.21 17.99
N ILE A 65 -5.96 -6.52 16.93
CA ILE A 65 -5.05 -7.08 15.93
C ILE A 65 -3.71 -7.44 16.57
N ARG A 66 -3.11 -6.51 17.31
CA ARG A 66 -1.81 -6.72 17.99
C ARG A 66 -1.82 -7.92 18.94
N ALA A 67 -2.92 -8.11 19.67
CA ALA A 67 -3.10 -9.25 20.59
C ALA A 67 -3.19 -10.61 19.89
N LYS A 68 -3.53 -10.62 18.60
CA LYS A 68 -3.63 -11.86 17.78
C LYS A 68 -2.32 -12.19 17.06
N LEU A 69 -1.45 -11.21 16.84
CA LEU A 69 -0.20 -11.42 16.14
C LEU A 69 0.80 -12.19 17.00
N THR A 70 1.43 -13.20 16.42
CA THR A 70 2.59 -13.85 17.02
C THR A 70 3.80 -12.90 17.02
N GLU A 71 4.82 -13.24 17.81
CA GLU A 71 6.08 -12.45 17.80
C GLU A 71 6.75 -12.44 16.42
N GLU A 72 6.67 -13.55 15.69
CA GLU A 72 7.21 -13.66 14.34
C GLU A 72 6.47 -12.77 13.34
N GLN A 73 5.13 -12.81 13.37
CA GLN A 73 4.28 -11.93 12.54
C GLN A 73 4.52 -10.47 12.86
N MET A 74 4.59 -10.10 14.14
CA MET A 74 4.88 -8.73 14.56
C MET A 74 6.26 -8.28 14.09
N ARG A 75 7.27 -9.15 14.15
CA ARG A 75 8.60 -8.85 13.62
C ARG A 75 8.55 -8.62 12.11
N PHE A 76 7.89 -9.50 11.36
CA PHE A 76 7.71 -9.33 9.92
C PHE A 76 7.07 -7.99 9.57
N VAL A 77 5.97 -7.61 10.27
CA VAL A 77 5.31 -6.30 10.06
C VAL A 77 6.25 -5.14 10.36
N LYS A 78 7.04 -5.23 11.43
CA LYS A 78 8.01 -4.17 11.80
C LYS A 78 9.16 -4.04 10.81
N GLU A 79 9.58 -5.14 10.19
CA GLU A 79 10.69 -5.21 9.24
C GLU A 79 10.29 -4.79 7.81
N MET A 80 8.99 -4.75 7.47
CA MET A 80 8.55 -4.24 6.16
C MET A 80 9.14 -2.85 5.92
N PRO A 81 9.76 -2.58 4.76
CA PRO A 81 10.23 -1.25 4.39
C PRO A 81 9.06 -0.28 4.17
N LEU A 82 9.33 1.02 4.27
CA LEU A 82 8.35 2.07 3.93
C LEU A 82 8.28 2.35 2.43
N LEU A 83 9.33 2.01 1.72
CA LEU A 83 9.45 2.21 0.27
C LEU A 83 10.37 1.15 -0.34
N TYR A 84 10.22 0.94 -1.63
CA TYR A 84 11.13 0.16 -2.47
C TYR A 84 11.50 0.99 -3.69
N GLU A 85 12.81 1.07 -3.96
CA GLU A 85 13.35 1.77 -5.12
C GLU A 85 14.16 0.81 -5.96
N THR A 86 14.05 0.96 -7.27
CA THR A 86 14.80 0.15 -8.22
C THR A 86 15.09 0.94 -9.50
N GLU A 87 16.07 0.46 -10.23
CA GLU A 87 16.41 0.97 -11.55
C GLU A 87 16.59 -0.22 -12.49
N TRP A 88 15.74 -0.31 -13.52
CA TRP A 88 15.81 -1.32 -14.56
C TRP A 88 15.92 -0.66 -15.92
N TYR A 89 16.86 -1.11 -16.73
CA TYR A 89 17.15 -0.56 -18.05
C TYR A 89 17.43 0.96 -18.06
N GLY A 90 17.89 1.52 -16.92
CA GLY A 90 18.10 2.96 -16.74
C GLY A 90 16.89 3.73 -16.25
N HIS A 91 15.73 3.09 -16.13
CA HIS A 91 14.48 3.70 -15.65
C HIS A 91 14.38 3.59 -14.13
N LYS A 92 14.37 4.73 -13.44
CA LYS A 92 14.24 4.79 -11.98
C LYS A 92 12.78 4.75 -11.57
N MET A 93 12.47 3.84 -10.68
CA MET A 93 11.12 3.63 -10.16
C MET A 93 11.11 3.62 -8.64
N ARG A 94 10.02 4.12 -8.06
CA ARG A 94 9.76 4.10 -6.63
C ARG A 94 8.38 3.55 -6.33
N PHE A 95 8.29 2.71 -5.32
CA PHE A 95 7.08 2.08 -4.83
C PHE A 95 6.96 2.39 -3.34
N SER A 96 5.82 2.92 -2.92
CA SER A 96 5.55 3.24 -1.52
C SER A 96 4.05 3.22 -1.26
N HIS A 97 3.65 3.08 0.00
CA HIS A 97 2.23 3.21 0.32
C HIS A 97 1.77 4.66 0.20
N PHE A 98 2.63 5.61 0.57
CA PHE A 98 2.37 7.05 0.53
C PHE A 98 3.20 7.74 -0.55
N LEU A 99 2.70 8.86 -1.08
CA LEU A 99 3.49 9.67 -2.02
C LEU A 99 4.76 10.23 -1.37
N PHE A 100 4.67 10.58 -0.09
CA PHE A 100 5.80 11.01 0.72
C PHE A 100 5.97 10.05 1.88
N SER A 101 7.08 9.35 1.89
CA SER A 101 7.64 8.79 3.09
C SER A 101 8.81 9.69 3.48
N ASN A 102 8.63 10.55 4.46
CA ASN A 102 9.77 11.06 5.19
C ASN A 102 10.28 9.91 6.05
N VAL A 103 11.21 9.12 5.52
CA VAL A 103 11.77 7.94 6.20
C VAL A 103 12.46 8.30 7.52
N ASP A 104 12.84 9.56 7.71
CA ASP A 104 13.44 10.08 8.93
C ASP A 104 12.38 10.50 9.97
N SER A 105 11.09 10.52 9.60
CA SER A 105 10.00 10.81 10.54
C SER A 105 9.50 9.52 11.18
N PRO A 106 9.28 9.49 12.50
CA PRO A 106 8.53 8.40 13.13
C PRO A 106 7.08 8.29 12.60
N TYR A 107 6.61 9.32 11.86
CA TYR A 107 5.27 9.44 11.28
C TYR A 107 5.39 9.80 9.80
N PRO A 108 5.72 8.82 8.91
CA PRO A 108 6.07 9.10 7.53
C PRO A 108 4.89 9.44 6.63
N PHE A 109 3.68 9.51 7.18
CA PHE A 109 2.48 9.74 6.38
C PHE A 109 1.98 11.18 6.50
N LEU A 110 1.85 11.81 5.36
CA LEU A 110 1.01 12.99 5.22
C LEU A 110 -0.44 12.56 5.19
N GLN A 111 -1.24 13.18 6.03
CA GLN A 111 -2.67 12.91 6.12
C GLN A 111 -3.33 13.03 4.75
N LEU A 112 -4.24 12.11 4.43
CA LEU A 112 -5.11 12.15 3.23
C LEU A 112 -5.92 13.44 3.12
N SER A 113 -6.17 14.14 4.24
CA SER A 113 -6.77 15.48 4.23
C SER A 113 -6.01 16.46 3.32
N SER A 114 -4.74 16.22 3.06
CA SER A 114 -3.92 17.02 2.15
C SER A 114 -4.28 16.84 0.67
N LEU A 115 -5.01 15.80 0.28
CA LEU A 115 -5.46 15.62 -1.11
C LEU A 115 -6.42 16.73 -1.57
N LYS A 116 -7.15 17.36 -0.62
CA LYS A 116 -8.23 18.31 -0.95
C LYS A 116 -7.78 19.72 -1.32
N ASN A 117 -6.52 20.11 -1.10
CA ASN A 117 -6.06 21.49 -1.20
C ASN A 117 -4.92 21.72 -2.20
N GLY A 118 -4.81 20.91 -3.25
CA GLY A 118 -3.70 21.00 -4.21
C GLY A 118 -2.32 20.69 -3.61
N VAL A 119 -2.28 20.18 -2.37
CA VAL A 119 -1.04 19.72 -1.72
C VAL A 119 -0.52 18.49 -2.45
N PHE A 120 -1.42 17.55 -2.78
CA PHE A 120 -1.06 16.37 -3.56
C PHE A 120 -0.51 16.74 -4.94
N ASP A 121 -1.11 17.74 -5.59
CA ASP A 121 -0.67 18.22 -6.92
C ASP A 121 0.76 18.75 -6.86
N ARG A 122 1.04 19.65 -5.90
CA ARG A 122 2.39 20.17 -5.68
C ARG A 122 3.38 19.08 -5.29
N ALA A 123 2.90 18.08 -4.60
CA ALA A 123 3.69 16.95 -4.19
C ALA A 123 4.14 16.08 -5.38
N CYS A 124 3.24 15.83 -6.33
CA CYS A 124 3.57 15.13 -7.57
C CYS A 124 4.62 15.90 -8.40
N GLU A 125 4.66 17.24 -8.28
CA GLU A 125 5.58 18.11 -9.00
C GLU A 125 6.87 18.40 -8.21
N SER A 126 7.05 17.80 -7.03
CA SER A 126 8.24 18.02 -6.21
C SER A 126 9.51 17.44 -6.84
N GLU A 127 10.66 18.05 -6.55
CA GLU A 127 11.96 17.55 -7.01
C GLU A 127 12.20 16.09 -6.56
N GLU A 128 11.66 15.69 -5.41
CA GLU A 128 11.79 14.33 -4.89
C GLU A 128 11.06 13.32 -5.78
N VAL A 129 9.84 13.61 -6.19
CA VAL A 129 9.05 12.76 -7.07
C VAL A 129 9.60 12.77 -8.50
N MET A 130 10.05 13.91 -8.97
CA MET A 130 10.57 14.08 -10.33
C MET A 130 11.92 13.38 -10.58
N LYS A 131 12.58 12.85 -9.55
CA LYS A 131 13.77 11.99 -9.71
C LYS A 131 13.48 10.63 -10.34
N TYR A 132 12.21 10.19 -10.31
CA TYR A 132 11.76 8.88 -10.78
C TYR A 132 10.95 9.03 -12.06
N GLU A 133 11.08 8.07 -12.96
CA GLU A 133 10.23 7.99 -14.15
C GLU A 133 8.85 7.43 -13.81
N LEU A 134 8.77 6.61 -12.78
CA LEU A 134 7.51 6.06 -12.26
C LEU A 134 7.53 6.04 -10.73
N VAL A 135 6.48 6.57 -10.14
CA VAL A 135 6.19 6.47 -8.69
C VAL A 135 4.85 5.79 -8.52
N VAL A 136 4.84 4.63 -7.88
CA VAL A 136 3.61 3.86 -7.61
C VAL A 136 3.24 3.98 -6.15
N ILE A 137 1.99 4.34 -5.89
CA ILE A 137 1.46 4.51 -4.53
C ILE A 137 0.18 3.71 -4.31
N GLY A 138 -0.08 3.37 -3.06
CA GLY A 138 -1.35 2.83 -2.56
C GLY A 138 -2.22 3.92 -1.89
N HIS A 139 -2.73 3.66 -0.70
CA HIS A 139 -3.38 4.56 0.27
C HIS A 139 -4.63 5.31 -0.22
N SER A 140 -4.68 5.78 -1.45
CA SER A 140 -5.76 6.61 -1.97
C SER A 140 -7.07 5.86 -2.18
N HIS A 141 -7.01 4.52 -2.24
CA HIS A 141 -8.10 3.61 -2.63
C HIS A 141 -8.70 3.90 -4.03
N GLN A 142 -7.95 4.57 -4.88
CA GLN A 142 -8.39 4.94 -6.23
C GLN A 142 -7.31 4.64 -7.25
N ASN A 143 -7.72 4.19 -8.44
CA ASN A 143 -6.84 4.10 -9.59
C ASN A 143 -6.79 5.46 -10.28
N PHE A 144 -5.60 6.04 -10.37
CA PHE A 144 -5.37 7.25 -11.16
C PHE A 144 -3.93 7.33 -11.64
N VAL A 145 -3.71 8.20 -12.61
CA VAL A 145 -2.39 8.58 -13.11
C VAL A 145 -2.29 10.09 -13.10
N LYS A 146 -1.21 10.61 -12.51
CA LYS A 146 -0.90 12.03 -12.49
C LYS A 146 0.59 12.27 -12.72
N GLY A 147 0.94 12.75 -13.91
CA GLY A 147 2.35 12.83 -14.31
C GLY A 147 3.01 11.46 -14.29
N ASN A 148 4.09 11.33 -13.53
CA ASN A 148 4.79 10.08 -13.29
C ASN A 148 4.28 9.30 -12.04
N VAL A 149 3.23 9.80 -11.36
CA VAL A 149 2.63 9.14 -10.19
C VAL A 149 1.43 8.31 -10.61
N VAL A 150 1.44 7.03 -10.23
CA VAL A 150 0.37 6.07 -10.46
C VAL A 150 -0.13 5.55 -9.14
N SER A 151 -1.44 5.64 -8.90
CA SER A 151 -2.06 5.10 -7.70
C SER A 151 -2.82 3.82 -8.01
N VAL A 152 -2.67 2.84 -7.14
CA VAL A 152 -3.36 1.55 -7.21
C VAL A 152 -4.47 1.51 -6.16
N SER A 153 -5.68 1.20 -6.60
CA SER A 153 -6.85 1.07 -5.73
C SER A 153 -6.68 -0.08 -4.73
N ALA A 154 -7.37 0.03 -3.61
CA ALA A 154 -7.43 -1.03 -2.62
C ALA A 154 -8.07 -2.30 -3.20
N SER A 155 -7.54 -3.45 -2.82
CA SER A 155 -8.17 -4.74 -3.02
C SER A 155 -9.09 -5.02 -1.84
N GLY A 156 -10.37 -5.22 -2.09
CA GLY A 156 -11.31 -5.42 -0.99
C GLY A 156 -12.76 -5.67 -1.45
N LEU A 157 -13.71 -5.04 -0.76
CA LEU A 157 -15.15 -5.34 -0.85
C LEU A 157 -15.76 -5.22 -2.27
N GLU A 158 -15.20 -4.37 -3.13
CA GLU A 158 -15.72 -4.12 -4.49
C GLU A 158 -14.91 -4.82 -5.58
N GLY A 159 -14.01 -5.71 -5.21
CA GLY A 159 -13.09 -6.42 -6.10
C GLY A 159 -11.63 -6.15 -5.75
N ALA A 160 -10.75 -6.65 -6.58
CA ALA A 160 -9.31 -6.43 -6.44
C ALA A 160 -8.78 -5.70 -7.66
N SER A 161 -7.74 -4.89 -7.48
CA SER A 161 -6.99 -4.34 -8.59
C SER A 161 -5.49 -4.47 -8.35
N PHE A 162 -4.75 -4.57 -9.42
CA PHE A 162 -3.30 -4.50 -9.38
C PHE A 162 -2.78 -3.75 -10.60
N LEU A 163 -1.57 -3.24 -10.48
CA LEU A 163 -0.84 -2.61 -11.58
C LEU A 163 0.12 -3.63 -12.18
N LEU A 164 -0.02 -3.91 -13.47
CA LEU A 164 0.99 -4.62 -14.23
C LEU A 164 1.95 -3.59 -14.82
N ILE A 165 3.24 -3.79 -14.62
CA ILE A 165 4.29 -2.90 -15.13
C ILE A 165 5.24 -3.73 -15.97
N GLU A 166 5.52 -3.27 -17.17
CA GLU A 166 6.53 -3.81 -18.08
C GLU A 166 7.61 -2.77 -18.30
N VAL A 167 8.86 -3.17 -18.10
CA VAL A 167 10.03 -2.29 -18.24
C VAL A 167 11.01 -2.93 -19.22
N ASP A 168 11.39 -2.19 -20.23
CA ASP A 168 12.43 -2.57 -21.18
C ASP A 168 13.31 -1.35 -21.55
N GLU A 169 14.26 -1.52 -22.44
CA GLU A 169 15.15 -0.46 -22.92
C GLU A 169 14.42 0.71 -23.63
N ASN A 170 13.16 0.53 -24.02
CA ASN A 170 12.36 1.52 -24.72
C ASN A 170 11.46 2.32 -23.77
N GLY A 171 11.34 1.91 -22.50
CA GLY A 171 10.56 2.64 -21.51
C GLY A 171 9.76 1.78 -20.54
N ILE A 172 8.85 2.44 -19.84
CA ILE A 172 7.93 1.85 -18.87
C ILE A 172 6.52 1.86 -19.44
N ARG A 173 5.87 0.72 -19.44
CA ARG A 173 4.44 0.57 -19.75
C ARG A 173 3.74 0.00 -18.54
N PHE A 174 2.51 0.43 -18.28
CA PHE A 174 1.72 -0.10 -17.18
C PHE A 174 0.23 -0.15 -17.51
N GLU A 175 -0.46 -1.07 -16.85
CA GLU A 175 -1.90 -1.29 -17.00
C GLU A 175 -2.53 -1.59 -15.63
N HIS A 176 -3.64 -0.90 -15.31
CA HIS A 176 -4.49 -1.26 -14.18
C HIS A 176 -5.37 -2.44 -14.55
N ILE A 177 -5.22 -3.54 -13.83
CA ILE A 177 -6.01 -4.75 -14.02
C ILE A 177 -6.98 -4.89 -12.86
N SER A 178 -8.27 -4.97 -13.18
CA SER A 178 -9.33 -5.18 -12.20
C SER A 178 -9.76 -6.64 -12.20
N ILE A 179 -9.90 -7.20 -11.01
CA ILE A 179 -10.43 -8.55 -10.78
C ILE A 179 -11.83 -8.34 -10.18
N PRO A 180 -12.90 -8.79 -10.86
CA PRO A 180 -14.26 -8.65 -10.34
C PRO A 180 -14.40 -9.41 -9.02
N PRO A 181 -15.31 -8.97 -8.12
CA PRO A 181 -15.58 -9.69 -6.88
C PRO A 181 -16.05 -11.12 -7.18
N VAL A 182 -15.52 -12.07 -6.41
CA VAL A 182 -15.97 -13.47 -6.54
C VAL A 182 -17.39 -13.57 -5.96
N SER A 183 -18.33 -14.03 -6.74
CA SER A 183 -19.77 -14.04 -6.44
C SER A 183 -20.19 -14.90 -5.22
N CYS A 184 -19.26 -15.57 -4.57
CA CYS A 184 -19.53 -16.44 -3.40
C CYS A 184 -19.32 -15.74 -2.04
N CYS A 185 -18.84 -14.50 -1.99
CA CYS A 185 -18.61 -13.78 -0.75
C CYS A 185 -19.70 -12.73 -0.52
N THR A 186 -20.86 -13.15 -0.02
CA THR A 186 -21.79 -12.22 0.63
C THR A 186 -21.23 -11.89 2.02
N PHE A 187 -20.45 -10.82 2.10
CA PHE A 187 -20.03 -10.27 3.39
C PHE A 187 -21.27 -9.62 4.05
N PRO A 188 -21.53 -9.89 5.33
CA PRO A 188 -22.56 -9.14 6.04
C PRO A 188 -22.15 -7.65 6.03
N SER A 189 -23.08 -6.80 5.60
CA SER A 189 -22.91 -5.35 5.63
C SER A 189 -22.61 -4.90 7.07
N ILE A 190 -21.42 -4.39 7.31
CA ILE A 190 -21.10 -3.71 8.57
C ILE A 190 -21.78 -2.35 8.49
N PRO A 191 -22.66 -1.99 9.44
CA PRO A 191 -23.25 -0.65 9.46
C PRO A 191 -22.11 0.36 9.63
N MET A 192 -22.02 1.31 8.73
CA MET A 192 -21.19 2.48 8.91
C MET A 192 -21.77 3.26 10.10
N MET A 193 -21.05 3.30 11.21
CA MET A 193 -21.28 4.25 12.29
C MET A 193 -20.56 5.56 12.00
#